data_1228e4949808f25f2f363893732ae035
#
_entry.id   1228e4949808f25f2f363893732ae035
#
_cell.length_a   1.000
_cell.length_b   1.000
_cell.length_c   1.000
_cell.angle_alpha   90.00
_cell.angle_beta   90.00
_cell.angle_gamma   90.00
#
_symmetry.space_group_name_H-M   'P 1'
#
loop_
_entity.id
_entity.type
_entity.pdbx_description
1 polymer ?
#
loop_
_entity_poly.entity_id
_entity_poly.type
_entity_poly.pdbx_seq_one_letter_code
_entity_poly.pdbx_strand_id
1 'polypeptide(L)'
;MFTRMTKVAVIAGGLLLAGLPLAAQSCGEWLWANPAPQGNLLSAVAFGDGLYVAVGRAGTILSSRDGAAWTQEIANPKVELSDVLWSGAQFIAVGQGGAVLTSADGHLWEFQRSEITTALRKLAWNGDLFVAVGDGGAVASSPNGRDWTARTPATDSNLRDVAWGAGRFLAVGDYGAIVTSPDGISWSRSTFEIFDQLYAVAWDGSRFVITGTSFPDFGLVLSTPDGVGFALYGQAQHVSLKSLVWTGSDLVAVGEYGSIFDSPDAIHWTRRTSSTRVELTDLVWNGAEFLAVGGRGVVLASPDGLDWRSRSVGNRNAVADVAWSGSGYAAVGASGTILTSENGASWTSQASDVQRWLLGVAFGASRFVAVGEQGAILTSEDGTSWTRRNSGTKETLYDVAWNGSRFLAVGSGGTVIGSGDGLTWSAPLMIHPNSLLQVIWSGARWVAVGGDYARLVFTSEDGTTWTKRLSVTGGGLNDVAWDGLRLVAVGQSGAVYTSPDGLSWTGGNAGTDRNLFSVAWTGSRFVAVGGSGVRAESPDGVAWSLRDSGTENDLYAVRSAGGNLLALGKAGTVLREGCAAKSGRLTGVHGWR
;
A
#
# COMPACT_ATOMS: atom_id res chain seq x y z
N MET A 1 13.85 -8.25 -87.25
CA MET A 1 13.06 -7.02 -87.11
C MET A 1 12.78 -6.87 -85.60
N PHE A 2 13.46 -5.94 -84.95
CA PHE A 2 13.49 -5.79 -83.56
C PHE A 2 12.35 -4.90 -83.05
N THR A 3 11.56 -5.38 -82.09
CA THR A 3 10.54 -4.56 -81.44
C THR A 3 11.05 -4.33 -79.98
N ARG A 4 11.28 -3.06 -79.63
CA ARG A 4 11.67 -2.58 -78.33
C ARG A 4 10.51 -2.68 -77.34
N MET A 5 10.68 -3.35 -76.22
CA MET A 5 9.80 -3.25 -75.07
C MET A 5 10.27 -2.12 -74.16
N THR A 6 9.43 -1.17 -73.94
CA THR A 6 9.62 -0.08 -72.95
C THR A 6 9.23 -0.55 -71.57
N LYS A 7 10.19 -0.52 -70.63
CA LYS A 7 9.91 -0.78 -69.21
C LYS A 7 9.36 0.49 -68.55
N VAL A 8 8.15 0.40 -68.06
CA VAL A 8 7.57 1.38 -67.14
C VAL A 8 8.04 1.07 -65.74
N ALA A 9 8.80 1.97 -65.11
CA ALA A 9 9.20 1.87 -63.69
C ALA A 9 8.06 2.42 -62.84
N VAL A 10 7.43 1.58 -62.04
CA VAL A 10 6.51 1.99 -60.99
C VAL A 10 7.36 2.32 -59.76
N ILE A 11 7.41 3.58 -59.38
CA ILE A 11 8.01 4.05 -58.13
C ILE A 11 6.96 3.81 -57.04
N ALA A 12 7.14 2.76 -56.23
CA ALA A 12 6.41 2.56 -55.01
C ALA A 12 7.02 3.49 -53.93
N GLY A 13 6.33 4.58 -53.63
CA GLY A 13 6.63 5.43 -52.50
C GLY A 13 6.32 4.71 -51.19
N GLY A 14 7.35 4.10 -50.56
CA GLY A 14 7.26 3.58 -49.21
C GLY A 14 7.24 4.75 -48.21
N LEU A 15 6.09 5.01 -47.57
CA LEU A 15 6.05 5.78 -46.35
C LEU A 15 6.83 5.00 -45.27
N LEU A 16 8.02 5.44 -44.94
CA LEU A 16 8.70 5.09 -43.69
C LEU A 16 7.90 5.70 -42.52
N LEU A 17 7.01 4.92 -41.93
CA LEU A 17 6.53 5.15 -40.56
C LEU A 17 7.76 5.06 -39.65
N ALA A 18 8.32 6.23 -39.28
CA ALA A 18 9.28 6.32 -38.22
C ALA A 18 8.65 5.73 -36.96
N GLY A 19 9.05 4.52 -36.59
CA GLY A 19 8.66 3.90 -35.34
C GLY A 19 9.05 4.82 -34.19
N LEU A 20 8.06 5.27 -33.44
CA LEU A 20 8.28 5.90 -32.13
C LEU A 20 9.15 4.94 -31.32
N PRO A 21 10.21 5.43 -30.66
CA PRO A 21 11.03 4.56 -29.81
C PRO A 21 10.11 3.97 -28.73
N LEU A 22 10.05 2.63 -28.65
CA LEU A 22 9.44 1.96 -27.52
C LEU A 22 10.14 2.48 -26.26
N ALA A 23 9.36 3.11 -25.39
CA ALA A 23 9.84 3.46 -24.07
C ALA A 23 10.44 2.21 -23.42
N ALA A 24 11.65 2.32 -22.86
CA ALA A 24 12.29 1.19 -22.21
C ALA A 24 11.40 0.73 -21.05
N GLN A 25 10.88 -0.49 -21.11
CA GLN A 25 10.09 -1.09 -20.03
C GLN A 25 11.03 -1.64 -18.97
N SER A 26 10.82 -1.30 -17.69
CA SER A 26 11.43 -2.02 -16.57
C SER A 26 10.52 -3.19 -16.20
N CYS A 27 10.97 -4.42 -16.50
CA CYS A 27 10.24 -5.62 -16.12
C CYS A 27 10.72 -6.13 -14.76
N GLY A 28 9.81 -6.81 -14.02
CA GLY A 28 10.07 -7.32 -12.67
C GLY A 28 9.62 -6.39 -11.55
N GLU A 29 8.98 -5.27 -11.85
CA GLU A 29 8.30 -4.42 -10.85
C GLU A 29 6.92 -4.99 -10.52
N TRP A 30 6.46 -4.74 -9.29
CA TRP A 30 5.14 -5.15 -8.86
C TRP A 30 4.14 -4.00 -9.02
N LEU A 31 3.03 -4.30 -9.69
CA LEU A 31 1.96 -3.38 -9.99
C LEU A 31 0.73 -3.72 -9.15
N TRP A 32 0.03 -2.73 -8.65
CA TRP A 32 -1.21 -2.91 -7.89
C TRP A 32 -2.33 -3.47 -8.77
N ALA A 33 -2.97 -4.53 -8.28
CA ALA A 33 -4.15 -5.14 -8.90
C ALA A 33 -5.40 -5.02 -8.02
N ASN A 34 -5.23 -4.84 -6.71
CA ASN A 34 -6.31 -4.56 -5.74
C ASN A 34 -5.73 -3.98 -4.44
N PRO A 35 -6.39 -3.00 -3.76
CA PRO A 35 -7.47 -2.18 -4.31
C PRO A 35 -6.98 -1.23 -5.40
N ALA A 36 -7.87 -0.68 -6.19
CA ALA A 36 -7.52 0.33 -7.16
C ALA A 36 -7.83 1.75 -6.60
N PRO A 37 -6.98 2.75 -6.85
CA PRO A 37 -5.73 2.71 -7.64
C PRO A 37 -4.59 1.98 -6.95
N GLN A 38 -4.58 1.90 -5.60
CA GLN A 38 -3.57 1.23 -4.77
C GLN A 38 -3.98 1.24 -3.28
N GLY A 39 -3.29 0.50 -2.40
CA GLY A 39 -3.63 0.34 -0.99
C GLY A 39 -2.64 0.97 0.00
N ASN A 40 -1.60 1.70 -0.45
CA ASN A 40 -0.74 2.46 0.44
C ASN A 40 -1.51 3.65 1.05
N LEU A 41 -1.05 4.15 2.20
CA LEU A 41 -1.58 5.40 2.74
C LEU A 41 -1.28 6.54 1.75
N LEU A 42 -2.31 7.31 1.42
CA LEU A 42 -2.18 8.61 0.76
C LEU A 42 -2.10 9.68 1.85
N SER A 43 -1.03 10.46 1.86
CA SER A 43 -0.75 11.46 2.88
C SER A 43 -1.37 12.80 2.54
N ALA A 44 -1.33 13.19 1.26
CA ALA A 44 -1.82 14.48 0.79
C ALA A 44 -2.32 14.43 -0.66
N VAL A 45 -3.11 15.45 -1.03
CA VAL A 45 -3.65 15.64 -2.38
C VAL A 45 -3.68 17.12 -2.74
N ALA A 46 -3.27 17.45 -3.96
CA ALA A 46 -3.35 18.79 -4.55
C ALA A 46 -4.10 18.75 -5.88
N PHE A 47 -4.67 19.90 -6.27
CA PHE A 47 -5.26 20.10 -7.58
C PHE A 47 -4.61 21.30 -8.27
N GLY A 48 -4.20 21.13 -9.53
CA GLY A 48 -3.61 22.19 -10.32
C GLY A 48 -3.55 21.82 -11.79
N ASP A 49 -3.69 22.78 -12.68
CA ASP A 49 -3.70 22.59 -14.14
C ASP A 49 -4.68 21.49 -14.62
N GLY A 50 -5.86 21.39 -13.97
CA GLY A 50 -6.86 20.38 -14.27
C GLY A 50 -6.45 18.94 -13.90
N LEU A 51 -5.48 18.77 -13.01
CA LEU A 51 -4.95 17.49 -12.58
C LEU A 51 -4.95 17.39 -11.05
N TYR A 52 -5.48 16.32 -10.50
CA TYR A 52 -5.23 15.91 -9.12
C TYR A 52 -3.91 15.15 -9.04
N VAL A 53 -3.12 15.45 -8.03
CA VAL A 53 -1.93 14.71 -7.66
C VAL A 53 -2.05 14.30 -6.20
N ALA A 54 -1.96 13.01 -5.91
CA ALA A 54 -1.94 12.47 -4.56
C ALA A 54 -0.61 11.79 -4.27
N VAL A 55 -0.06 12.02 -3.07
CA VAL A 55 1.23 11.47 -2.63
C VAL A 55 1.09 10.70 -1.34
N GLY A 56 2.07 9.81 -1.04
CA GLY A 56 1.98 9.02 0.19
C GLY A 56 3.18 8.11 0.46
N ARG A 57 2.90 7.06 1.24
CA ARG A 57 3.91 6.07 1.65
C ARG A 57 4.50 5.29 0.50
N ALA A 58 5.68 4.70 0.73
CA ALA A 58 6.44 3.90 -0.23
C ALA A 58 6.70 4.64 -1.57
N GLY A 59 6.83 5.96 -1.53
CA GLY A 59 7.04 6.78 -2.72
C GLY A 59 5.85 6.81 -3.67
N THR A 60 4.63 6.60 -3.15
CA THR A 60 3.41 6.66 -3.94
C THR A 60 3.21 8.08 -4.48
N ILE A 61 3.04 8.19 -5.79
CA ILE A 61 2.55 9.38 -6.49
C ILE A 61 1.48 8.91 -7.48
N LEU A 62 0.30 9.51 -7.40
CA LEU A 62 -0.83 9.22 -8.29
C LEU A 62 -1.26 10.50 -8.96
N SER A 63 -1.65 10.43 -10.24
CA SER A 63 -2.26 11.54 -10.98
C SER A 63 -3.63 11.15 -11.52
N SER A 64 -4.56 12.11 -11.57
CA SER A 64 -5.91 11.90 -12.11
C SER A 64 -6.54 13.20 -12.59
N ARG A 65 -7.23 13.18 -13.73
CA ARG A 65 -7.98 14.35 -14.23
C ARG A 65 -9.40 14.42 -13.66
N ASP A 66 -9.96 13.29 -13.25
CA ASP A 66 -11.38 13.15 -12.84
C ASP A 66 -11.53 12.67 -11.38
N GLY A 67 -10.42 12.48 -10.66
CA GLY A 67 -10.41 11.94 -9.30
C GLY A 67 -10.89 10.49 -9.18
N ALA A 68 -11.18 9.82 -10.30
CA ALA A 68 -11.69 8.45 -10.35
C ALA A 68 -10.72 7.48 -11.05
N ALA A 69 -10.23 7.85 -12.22
CA ALA A 69 -9.20 7.09 -12.93
C ALA A 69 -7.81 7.64 -12.56
N TRP A 70 -6.99 6.83 -11.92
CA TRP A 70 -5.69 7.23 -11.41
C TRP A 70 -4.56 6.50 -12.11
N THR A 71 -3.49 7.22 -12.42
CA THR A 71 -2.23 6.69 -12.93
C THR A 71 -1.18 6.75 -11.83
N GLN A 72 -0.42 5.67 -11.65
CA GLN A 72 0.72 5.67 -10.76
C GLN A 72 1.94 6.23 -11.49
N GLU A 73 2.52 7.28 -10.91
CA GLU A 73 3.71 7.93 -11.41
C GLU A 73 4.97 7.38 -10.71
N ILE A 74 6.12 7.53 -11.35
CA ILE A 74 7.39 7.02 -10.83
C ILE A 74 8.27 8.19 -10.44
N ALA A 75 8.69 8.23 -9.17
CA ALA A 75 9.77 9.07 -8.68
C ALA A 75 10.99 8.23 -8.32
N ASN A 76 12.18 8.77 -8.52
CA ASN A 76 13.42 8.15 -8.12
C ASN A 76 14.34 9.19 -7.43
N PRO A 77 14.77 8.99 -6.17
CA PRO A 77 14.50 7.81 -5.32
C PRO A 77 13.06 7.74 -4.80
N LYS A 78 12.58 6.54 -4.49
CA LYS A 78 11.31 6.33 -3.79
C LYS A 78 11.49 6.71 -2.33
N VAL A 79 10.81 7.76 -1.88
CA VAL A 79 10.80 8.24 -0.50
C VAL A 79 9.36 8.43 -0.03
N GLU A 80 9.11 8.28 1.26
CA GLU A 80 7.79 8.60 1.82
C GLU A 80 7.52 10.09 1.65
N LEU A 81 6.38 10.42 1.02
CA LEU A 81 5.95 11.79 0.78
C LEU A 81 4.83 12.15 1.74
N SER A 82 4.94 13.32 2.35
CA SER A 82 4.02 13.81 3.39
C SER A 82 3.01 14.81 2.84
N ASP A 83 3.44 15.66 1.90
CA ASP A 83 2.59 16.71 1.34
C ASP A 83 2.90 16.99 -0.13
N VAL A 84 1.91 17.57 -0.83
CA VAL A 84 2.02 18.06 -2.20
C VAL A 84 1.21 19.34 -2.38
N LEU A 85 1.77 20.31 -3.09
CA LEU A 85 1.16 21.61 -3.34
C LEU A 85 1.30 22.01 -4.81
N TRP A 86 0.30 22.69 -5.39
CA TRP A 86 0.37 23.35 -6.68
C TRP A 86 0.61 24.86 -6.52
N SER A 87 1.64 25.40 -7.17
CA SER A 87 2.03 26.81 -7.06
C SER A 87 1.39 27.74 -8.10
N GLY A 88 0.60 27.20 -9.01
CA GLY A 88 0.17 27.91 -10.22
C GLY A 88 1.05 27.63 -11.44
N ALA A 89 2.25 27.04 -11.22
CA ALA A 89 3.22 26.75 -12.29
C ALA A 89 3.83 25.34 -12.22
N GLN A 90 3.89 24.75 -11.01
CA GLN A 90 4.45 23.42 -10.78
C GLN A 90 3.88 22.79 -9.50
N PHE A 91 3.89 21.48 -9.45
CA PHE A 91 3.69 20.70 -8.23
C PHE A 91 5.00 20.59 -7.47
N ILE A 92 4.92 20.67 -6.15
CA ILE A 92 6.03 20.42 -5.23
C ILE A 92 5.56 19.42 -4.20
N ALA A 93 6.33 18.38 -3.97
CA ALA A 93 6.07 17.38 -2.92
C ALA A 93 7.26 17.33 -1.96
N VAL A 94 6.95 17.14 -0.65
CA VAL A 94 7.96 17.03 0.41
C VAL A 94 7.72 15.78 1.25
N GLY A 95 8.77 15.32 1.97
CA GLY A 95 8.66 14.11 2.75
C GLY A 95 9.83 13.79 3.67
N GLN A 96 10.00 12.49 3.90
CA GLN A 96 11.02 11.94 4.79
C GLN A 96 12.46 12.35 4.40
N GLY A 97 13.28 12.59 5.44
CA GLY A 97 14.69 12.94 5.25
C GLY A 97 14.92 14.26 4.51
N GLY A 98 13.95 15.20 4.56
CA GLY A 98 14.02 16.46 3.85
C GLY A 98 13.82 16.33 2.33
N ALA A 99 13.24 15.23 1.87
CA ALA A 99 12.97 15.02 0.45
C ALA A 99 12.12 16.15 -0.13
N VAL A 100 12.51 16.62 -1.31
CA VAL A 100 11.75 17.57 -2.13
C VAL A 100 11.72 17.06 -3.56
N LEU A 101 10.54 17.00 -4.15
CA LEU A 101 10.32 16.66 -5.56
C LEU A 101 9.54 17.77 -6.23
N THR A 102 9.83 18.02 -7.51
CA THR A 102 9.10 19.00 -8.32
C THR A 102 8.64 18.38 -9.62
N SER A 103 7.49 18.80 -10.12
CA SER A 103 6.93 18.39 -11.41
C SER A 103 6.16 19.54 -12.05
N ALA A 104 6.43 19.81 -13.31
CA ALA A 104 5.69 20.83 -14.07
C ALA A 104 4.33 20.34 -14.56
N ASP A 105 4.16 19.02 -14.73
CA ASP A 105 3.00 18.38 -15.36
C ASP A 105 2.29 17.35 -14.49
N GLY A 106 2.81 17.10 -13.25
CA GLY A 106 2.30 16.09 -12.34
C GLY A 106 2.66 14.64 -12.72
N HIS A 107 3.34 14.42 -13.85
CA HIS A 107 3.70 13.10 -14.37
C HIS A 107 5.20 12.80 -14.26
N LEU A 108 6.04 13.78 -14.57
CA LEU A 108 7.49 13.66 -14.48
C LEU A 108 8.00 14.38 -13.23
N TRP A 109 8.61 13.63 -12.31
CA TRP A 109 9.05 14.11 -11.04
C TRP A 109 10.57 14.14 -10.93
N GLU A 110 11.13 15.30 -10.56
CA GLU A 110 12.55 15.54 -10.36
C GLU A 110 12.84 15.70 -8.87
N PHE A 111 13.81 14.94 -8.36
CA PHE A 111 14.30 15.08 -6.99
C PHE A 111 15.21 16.32 -6.91
N GLN A 112 14.91 17.18 -5.94
CA GLN A 112 15.69 18.38 -5.68
C GLN A 112 16.61 18.16 -4.47
N ARG A 113 17.81 18.70 -4.51
CA ARG A 113 18.70 18.66 -3.38
C ARG A 113 18.27 19.72 -2.35
N SER A 114 18.05 19.28 -1.12
CA SER A 114 17.90 20.14 0.03
C SER A 114 18.99 19.79 1.05
N GLU A 115 19.47 20.77 1.82
CA GLU A 115 20.38 20.52 2.95
C GLU A 115 19.64 20.07 4.22
N ILE A 116 18.34 19.83 4.11
CA ILE A 116 17.45 19.44 5.19
C ILE A 116 17.52 17.92 5.34
N THR A 117 17.72 17.45 6.56
CA THR A 117 17.83 16.02 6.87
C THR A 117 16.64 15.49 7.70
N THR A 118 15.82 16.39 8.23
CA THR A 118 14.60 16.06 8.97
C THR A 118 13.41 15.91 8.03
N ALA A 119 12.39 15.16 8.43
CA ALA A 119 11.18 15.02 7.64
C ALA A 119 10.45 16.36 7.53
N LEU A 120 10.07 16.71 6.30
CA LEU A 120 9.17 17.82 5.99
C LEU A 120 7.74 17.27 5.90
N ARG A 121 6.80 17.97 6.54
CA ARG A 121 5.43 17.47 6.71
C ARG A 121 4.38 18.21 5.90
N LYS A 122 4.53 19.55 5.78
CA LYS A 122 3.52 20.38 5.11
C LYS A 122 4.16 21.58 4.41
N LEU A 123 3.50 22.04 3.34
CA LEU A 123 3.90 23.13 2.46
C LEU A 123 2.90 24.27 2.49
N ALA A 124 3.37 25.51 2.40
CA ALA A 124 2.58 26.68 2.08
C ALA A 124 3.25 27.54 1.02
N TRP A 125 2.47 28.30 0.26
CA TRP A 125 2.90 29.22 -0.78
C TRP A 125 2.17 30.55 -0.67
N ASN A 126 2.90 31.66 -0.68
CA ASN A 126 2.31 33.00 -0.55
C ASN A 126 2.24 33.79 -1.86
N GLY A 127 2.65 33.19 -2.98
CA GLY A 127 2.78 33.84 -4.28
C GLY A 127 4.24 34.10 -4.68
N ASP A 128 5.14 34.24 -3.70
CA ASP A 128 6.55 34.58 -3.91
C ASP A 128 7.53 33.59 -3.25
N LEU A 129 7.12 32.97 -2.14
CA LEU A 129 7.98 32.11 -1.35
C LEU A 129 7.24 30.85 -0.90
N PHE A 130 7.86 29.71 -1.13
CA PHE A 130 7.47 28.43 -0.53
C PHE A 130 8.03 28.31 0.88
N VAL A 131 7.23 27.80 1.78
CA VAL A 131 7.61 27.43 3.13
C VAL A 131 7.24 25.97 3.36
N ALA A 132 8.17 25.19 3.89
CA ALA A 132 7.96 23.83 4.36
C ALA A 132 8.24 23.75 5.85
N VAL A 133 7.39 23.03 6.60
CA VAL A 133 7.55 22.78 8.03
C VAL A 133 7.60 21.29 8.32
N GLY A 134 8.20 20.89 9.47
CA GLY A 134 8.39 19.48 9.74
C GLY A 134 8.82 19.11 11.15
N ASP A 135 9.46 17.95 11.27
CA ASP A 135 9.88 17.36 12.54
C ASP A 135 10.98 18.18 13.23
N GLY A 136 10.93 18.20 14.59
CA GLY A 136 11.89 18.93 15.40
C GLY A 136 11.84 20.45 15.16
N GLY A 137 10.66 20.98 14.79
CA GLY A 137 10.48 22.40 14.49
C GLY A 137 11.11 22.84 13.16
N ALA A 138 11.50 21.90 12.30
CA ALA A 138 12.13 22.22 11.02
C ALA A 138 11.28 23.21 10.23
N VAL A 139 11.95 24.23 9.70
CA VAL A 139 11.40 25.20 8.75
C VAL A 139 12.40 25.40 7.62
N ALA A 140 11.90 25.38 6.40
CA ALA A 140 12.67 25.70 5.21
C ALA A 140 11.88 26.59 4.27
N SER A 141 12.56 27.38 3.47
CA SER A 141 11.92 28.20 2.45
C SER A 141 12.67 28.20 1.14
N SER A 142 11.95 28.41 0.04
CA SER A 142 12.45 28.42 -1.31
C SER A 142 11.69 29.42 -2.18
N PRO A 143 12.37 30.27 -2.99
CA PRO A 143 11.68 31.16 -3.94
C PRO A 143 11.20 30.43 -5.20
N ASN A 144 11.72 29.25 -5.52
CA ASN A 144 11.49 28.56 -6.79
C ASN A 144 11.11 27.09 -6.64
N GLY A 145 10.99 26.56 -5.39
CA GLY A 145 10.70 25.17 -5.10
C GLY A 145 11.85 24.19 -5.33
N ARG A 146 13.02 24.67 -5.78
CA ARG A 146 14.21 23.86 -6.09
C ARG A 146 15.35 24.12 -5.11
N ASP A 147 15.64 25.40 -4.84
CA ASP A 147 16.70 25.83 -3.96
C ASP A 147 16.11 26.11 -2.57
N TRP A 148 16.31 25.19 -1.65
CA TRP A 148 15.74 25.25 -0.31
C TRP A 148 16.78 25.65 0.71
N THR A 149 16.43 26.61 1.55
CA THR A 149 17.27 27.10 2.66
C THR A 149 16.60 26.77 3.98
N ALA A 150 17.31 26.05 4.86
CA ALA A 150 16.88 25.83 6.22
C ALA A 150 16.82 27.16 7.00
N ARG A 151 15.78 27.35 7.82
CA ARG A 151 15.58 28.53 8.66
C ARG A 151 15.77 28.17 10.13
N THR A 152 16.07 29.17 10.93
CA THR A 152 16.20 28.97 12.39
C THR A 152 14.85 28.60 12.99
N PRO A 153 14.72 27.45 13.64
CA PRO A 153 13.47 27.06 14.27
C PRO A 153 13.08 28.00 15.42
N ALA A 154 11.80 28.29 15.56
CA ALA A 154 11.26 29.00 16.72
C ALA A 154 10.74 28.05 17.82
N THR A 155 10.80 26.73 17.57
CA THR A 155 10.42 25.64 18.47
C THR A 155 11.19 24.39 18.09
N ASP A 156 11.31 23.45 19.01
CA ASP A 156 11.81 22.08 18.80
C ASP A 156 10.68 21.04 18.70
N SER A 157 9.42 21.48 18.87
CA SER A 157 8.25 20.61 18.65
C SER A 157 8.02 20.38 17.16
N ASN A 158 7.50 19.19 16.81
CA ASN A 158 7.13 18.92 15.43
C ASN A 158 6.05 19.88 14.96
N LEU A 159 6.26 20.49 13.80
CA LEU A 159 5.27 21.29 13.10
C LEU A 159 4.52 20.41 12.11
N ARG A 160 3.19 20.43 12.20
CA ARG A 160 2.31 19.51 11.45
C ARG A 160 1.68 20.15 10.24
N ASP A 161 1.36 21.46 10.33
CA ASP A 161 0.72 22.19 9.25
C ASP A 161 1.16 23.66 9.23
N VAL A 162 0.99 24.31 8.07
CA VAL A 162 1.34 25.72 7.84
C VAL A 162 0.40 26.34 6.81
N ALA A 163 -0.09 27.54 7.07
CA ALA A 163 -0.92 28.32 6.17
C ALA A 163 -0.40 29.75 6.01
N TRP A 164 -0.74 30.37 4.86
CA TRP A 164 -0.52 31.80 4.60
C TRP A 164 -1.83 32.57 4.70
N GLY A 165 -1.82 33.67 5.42
CA GLY A 165 -2.98 34.57 5.57
C GLY A 165 -2.59 35.83 6.32
N ALA A 166 -3.37 36.87 6.28
CA ALA A 166 -3.11 38.14 6.96
C ALA A 166 -1.68 38.69 6.77
N GLY A 167 -1.03 38.41 5.62
CA GLY A 167 0.33 38.86 5.35
C GLY A 167 1.42 38.12 6.14
N ARG A 168 1.14 36.89 6.63
CA ARG A 168 2.09 36.07 7.38
C ARG A 168 1.85 34.58 7.20
N PHE A 169 2.88 33.79 7.44
CA PHE A 169 2.77 32.35 7.66
C PHE A 169 2.42 32.08 9.12
N LEU A 170 1.57 31.10 9.37
CA LEU A 170 1.29 30.55 10.68
C LEU A 170 1.43 29.03 10.60
N ALA A 171 2.30 28.44 11.42
CA ALA A 171 2.48 27.01 11.52
C ALA A 171 2.09 26.50 12.91
N VAL A 172 1.52 25.29 12.96
CA VAL A 172 1.00 24.63 14.16
C VAL A 172 1.56 23.24 14.34
N GLY A 173 1.56 22.72 15.58
CA GLY A 173 2.14 21.40 15.81
C GLY A 173 1.93 20.82 17.19
N ASP A 174 2.84 19.91 17.57
CA ASP A 174 2.80 19.15 18.80
C ASP A 174 2.99 20.06 20.02
N TYR A 175 2.36 19.68 21.13
CA TYR A 175 2.43 20.39 22.41
C TYR A 175 2.02 21.87 22.30
N GLY A 176 1.03 22.15 21.45
CA GLY A 176 0.50 23.50 21.24
C GLY A 176 1.49 24.45 20.57
N ALA A 177 2.46 23.93 19.82
CA ALA A 177 3.38 24.78 19.09
C ALA A 177 2.60 25.62 18.08
N ILE A 178 2.74 26.94 18.19
CA ILE A 178 2.26 27.93 17.22
C ILE A 178 3.40 28.88 16.94
N VAL A 179 3.83 28.94 15.67
CA VAL A 179 4.90 29.84 15.23
C VAL A 179 4.43 30.66 14.04
N THR A 180 4.86 31.91 13.97
CA THR A 180 4.47 32.84 12.90
C THR A 180 5.68 33.49 12.26
N SER A 181 5.56 33.86 10.98
CA SER A 181 6.56 34.60 10.24
C SER A 181 5.91 35.54 9.21
N PRO A 182 6.27 36.83 9.16
CA PRO A 182 5.78 37.74 8.14
C PRO A 182 6.46 37.54 6.77
N ASP A 183 7.65 36.93 6.75
CA ASP A 183 8.52 36.84 5.58
C ASP A 183 8.93 35.40 5.21
N GLY A 184 8.48 34.37 6.00
CA GLY A 184 8.89 32.97 5.82
C GLY A 184 10.37 32.69 6.14
N ILE A 185 11.11 33.67 6.67
CA ILE A 185 12.53 33.63 6.99
C ILE A 185 12.75 33.73 8.50
N SER A 186 12.15 34.77 9.11
CA SER A 186 12.25 35.06 10.54
C SER A 186 11.01 34.54 11.25
N TRP A 187 11.18 33.57 12.14
CA TRP A 187 10.09 32.89 12.83
C TRP A 187 10.07 33.22 14.31
N SER A 188 8.89 33.40 14.87
CA SER A 188 8.69 33.64 16.29
C SER A 188 7.57 32.76 16.85
N ARG A 189 7.78 32.28 18.10
CA ARG A 189 6.76 31.50 18.81
C ARG A 189 5.67 32.43 19.34
N SER A 190 4.40 32.01 19.24
CA SER A 190 3.28 32.69 19.86
C SER A 190 3.38 32.61 21.39
N THR A 191 2.92 33.67 22.06
CA THR A 191 2.81 33.72 23.53
C THR A 191 1.54 33.03 24.06
N PHE A 192 0.67 32.56 23.18
CA PHE A 192 -0.50 31.79 23.56
C PHE A 192 -0.07 30.38 23.97
N GLU A 193 -0.20 30.09 25.27
CA GLU A 193 0.19 28.79 25.82
C GLU A 193 -0.96 27.80 25.80
N ILE A 194 -0.80 26.72 25.07
CA ILE A 194 -1.66 25.56 25.01
C ILE A 194 -0.76 24.32 24.90
N PHE A 195 -1.14 23.22 25.56
CA PHE A 195 -0.33 21.98 25.56
C PHE A 195 -0.97 20.86 24.74
N ASP A 196 -1.90 21.22 23.90
CA ASP A 196 -2.70 20.30 23.08
C ASP A 196 -1.99 19.93 21.78
N GLN A 197 -2.51 18.93 21.07
CA GLN A 197 -2.01 18.57 19.74
C GLN A 197 -2.76 19.37 18.69
N LEU A 198 -2.03 20.15 17.89
CA LEU A 198 -2.59 20.92 16.77
C LEU A 198 -2.25 20.22 15.46
N TYR A 199 -3.25 19.98 14.62
CA TYR A 199 -3.09 19.13 13.43
C TYR A 199 -3.16 19.88 12.11
N ALA A 200 -4.09 20.83 11.98
CA ALA A 200 -4.31 21.54 10.73
C ALA A 200 -4.59 23.03 10.96
N VAL A 201 -4.23 23.85 9.97
CA VAL A 201 -4.52 25.28 9.94
C VAL A 201 -4.92 25.71 8.53
N ALA A 202 -5.98 26.53 8.43
CA ALA A 202 -6.40 27.16 7.18
C ALA A 202 -6.73 28.64 7.39
N TRP A 203 -6.58 29.45 6.35
CA TRP A 203 -7.03 30.84 6.32
C TRP A 203 -8.42 30.95 5.67
N ASP A 204 -9.43 31.47 6.38
CA ASP A 204 -10.81 31.59 5.91
C ASP A 204 -11.12 32.92 5.19
N GLY A 205 -10.08 33.70 4.88
CA GLY A 205 -10.22 35.04 4.30
C GLY A 205 -10.21 36.14 5.34
N SER A 206 -10.44 35.83 6.63
CA SER A 206 -10.53 36.79 7.74
C SER A 206 -9.69 36.40 8.96
N ARG A 207 -9.47 35.12 9.16
CA ARG A 207 -8.72 34.56 10.30
C ARG A 207 -8.13 33.19 9.95
N PHE A 208 -7.13 32.79 10.70
CA PHE A 208 -6.66 31.42 10.73
C PHE A 208 -7.62 30.58 11.59
N VAL A 209 -8.01 29.42 11.10
CA VAL A 209 -8.76 28.40 11.83
C VAL A 209 -7.85 27.20 12.02
N ILE A 210 -7.72 26.74 13.26
CA ILE A 210 -6.81 25.69 13.67
C ILE A 210 -7.61 24.56 14.29
N THR A 211 -7.34 23.32 13.89
CA THR A 211 -7.95 22.13 14.49
C THR A 211 -6.92 21.32 15.27
N GLY A 212 -7.37 20.67 16.33
CA GLY A 212 -6.52 19.90 17.22
C GLY A 212 -7.30 18.97 18.14
N THR A 213 -6.58 18.42 19.13
CA THR A 213 -7.21 17.66 20.24
C THR A 213 -6.62 18.10 21.56
N SER A 214 -7.50 18.25 22.55
CA SER A 214 -7.18 18.51 23.95
C SER A 214 -7.27 17.21 24.77
N PHE A 215 -6.41 17.09 25.80
CA PHE A 215 -6.46 15.94 26.71
C PHE A 215 -7.79 15.93 27.51
N PRO A 216 -8.49 14.76 27.67
CA PRO A 216 -8.11 13.41 27.30
C PRO A 216 -8.50 12.96 25.88
N ASP A 217 -9.08 13.72 24.99
CA ASP A 217 -9.39 13.44 23.57
C ASP A 217 -10.57 14.28 23.04
N PHE A 218 -10.70 15.50 23.51
CA PHE A 218 -11.72 16.41 22.99
C PHE A 218 -11.22 17.10 21.72
N GLY A 219 -12.03 17.15 20.69
CA GLY A 219 -11.77 17.98 19.52
C GLY A 219 -11.65 19.46 19.92
N LEU A 220 -10.67 20.13 19.34
CA LEU A 220 -10.29 21.51 19.61
C LEU A 220 -10.37 22.33 18.33
N VAL A 221 -10.98 23.50 18.40
CA VAL A 221 -10.89 24.53 17.35
C VAL A 221 -10.44 25.85 17.97
N LEU A 222 -9.40 26.42 17.38
CA LEU A 222 -8.91 27.75 17.68
C LEU A 222 -9.10 28.64 16.45
N SER A 223 -9.25 29.94 16.66
CA SER A 223 -9.11 30.89 15.56
C SER A 223 -8.36 32.15 16.00
N THR A 224 -7.69 32.78 15.04
CA THR A 224 -6.93 34.00 15.24
C THR A 224 -6.89 34.82 13.97
N PRO A 225 -7.16 36.14 14.03
CA PRO A 225 -7.06 37.00 12.85
C PRO A 225 -5.62 37.34 12.48
N ASP A 226 -4.68 37.24 13.43
CA ASP A 226 -3.32 37.78 13.29
C ASP A 226 -2.21 36.88 13.88
N GLY A 227 -2.55 35.73 14.45
CA GLY A 227 -1.60 34.84 15.12
C GLY A 227 -1.16 35.28 16.52
N VAL A 228 -1.81 36.33 17.11
CA VAL A 228 -1.46 36.85 18.42
C VAL A 228 -2.61 36.62 19.44
N GLY A 229 -3.82 37.06 19.13
CA GLY A 229 -5.00 36.82 19.97
C GLY A 229 -5.77 35.59 19.46
N PHE A 230 -6.06 34.64 20.34
CA PHE A 230 -6.77 33.41 19.99
C PHE A 230 -8.12 33.30 20.67
N ALA A 231 -9.12 32.87 19.91
CA ALA A 231 -10.40 32.43 20.40
C ALA A 231 -10.44 30.88 20.40
N LEU A 232 -10.89 30.31 21.52
CA LEU A 232 -11.04 28.88 21.71
C LEU A 232 -12.50 28.48 21.56
N TYR A 233 -12.78 27.51 20.69
CA TYR A 233 -14.10 26.92 20.51
C TYR A 233 -13.99 25.42 20.78
N GLY A 234 -14.75 24.92 21.75
CA GLY A 234 -14.79 23.49 22.04
C GLY A 234 -15.62 22.74 21.00
N GLN A 235 -15.13 21.61 20.54
CA GLN A 235 -15.93 20.65 19.76
C GLN A 235 -16.55 19.59 20.67
N ALA A 236 -17.81 19.23 20.39
CA ALA A 236 -18.55 18.24 21.18
C ALA A 236 -18.18 16.78 20.87
N GLN A 237 -17.19 16.49 20.01
CA GLN A 237 -16.88 15.15 19.55
C GLN A 237 -15.39 14.80 19.71
N HIS A 238 -15.12 13.56 20.17
CA HIS A 238 -13.78 12.98 20.36
C HIS A 238 -13.18 12.54 19.02
N VAL A 239 -12.75 13.48 18.18
CA VAL A 239 -12.18 13.19 16.85
C VAL A 239 -11.08 14.18 16.50
N SER A 240 -9.93 13.67 16.08
CA SER A 240 -8.83 14.46 15.53
C SER A 240 -9.11 14.81 14.07
N LEU A 241 -9.25 16.09 13.75
CA LEU A 241 -9.35 16.59 12.38
C LEU A 241 -7.96 16.89 11.86
N LYS A 242 -7.55 16.25 10.76
CA LYS A 242 -6.18 16.20 10.24
C LYS A 242 -5.91 17.18 9.11
N SER A 243 -6.95 17.56 8.37
CA SER A 243 -6.86 18.54 7.29
C SER A 243 -8.12 19.37 7.23
N LEU A 244 -7.98 20.61 6.76
CA LEU A 244 -9.00 21.65 6.76
C LEU A 244 -8.87 22.49 5.50
N VAL A 245 -9.97 22.75 4.80
CA VAL A 245 -10.00 23.62 3.63
C VAL A 245 -11.14 24.63 3.71
N TRP A 246 -10.91 25.86 3.22
CA TRP A 246 -11.91 26.91 3.05
C TRP A 246 -12.34 26.99 1.59
N THR A 247 -13.64 26.99 1.32
CA THR A 247 -14.21 27.04 -0.05
C THR A 247 -14.51 28.44 -0.56
N GLY A 248 -14.42 29.44 0.30
CA GLY A 248 -14.94 30.80 0.08
C GLY A 248 -16.25 31.06 0.80
N SER A 249 -16.94 30.01 1.29
CA SER A 249 -18.18 30.11 2.08
C SER A 249 -18.19 29.20 3.30
N ASP A 250 -17.58 28.03 3.21
CA ASP A 250 -17.62 26.98 4.24
C ASP A 250 -16.25 26.38 4.47
N LEU A 251 -15.98 26.02 5.71
CA LEU A 251 -14.85 25.19 6.12
C LEU A 251 -15.27 23.72 6.05
N VAL A 252 -14.45 22.88 5.45
CA VAL A 252 -14.60 21.43 5.48
C VAL A 252 -13.36 20.81 6.07
N ALA A 253 -13.54 19.90 7.03
CA ALA A 253 -12.45 19.21 7.73
C ALA A 253 -12.63 17.70 7.68
N VAL A 254 -11.50 16.98 7.58
CA VAL A 254 -11.46 15.50 7.57
C VAL A 254 -10.49 14.97 8.62
N GLY A 255 -10.68 13.72 9.05
CA GLY A 255 -9.81 13.15 10.08
C GLY A 255 -10.04 11.69 10.39
N GLU A 256 -9.74 11.34 11.64
CA GLU A 256 -9.79 9.97 12.16
C GLU A 256 -11.16 9.32 12.00
N TYR A 257 -11.18 7.99 11.86
CA TYR A 257 -12.38 7.16 11.72
C TYR A 257 -13.28 7.56 10.53
N GLY A 258 -12.70 8.14 9.48
CA GLY A 258 -13.43 8.62 8.30
C GLY A 258 -14.31 9.83 8.60
N SER A 259 -13.97 10.60 9.62
CA SER A 259 -14.75 11.76 10.03
C SER A 259 -14.66 12.88 9.01
N ILE A 260 -15.82 13.48 8.73
CA ILE A 260 -15.96 14.67 7.89
C ILE A 260 -16.90 15.65 8.61
N PHE A 261 -16.49 16.90 8.66
CA PHE A 261 -17.26 17.98 9.26
C PHE A 261 -17.24 19.21 8.35
N ASP A 262 -18.32 19.97 8.35
CA ASP A 262 -18.40 21.28 7.73
C ASP A 262 -18.85 22.34 8.72
N SER A 263 -18.47 23.58 8.47
CA SER A 263 -18.83 24.73 9.27
C SER A 263 -18.82 26.01 8.44
N PRO A 264 -19.87 26.84 8.48
CA PRO A 264 -19.89 28.15 7.82
C PRO A 264 -19.15 29.23 8.63
N ASP A 265 -18.84 28.99 9.90
CA ASP A 265 -18.38 30.03 10.83
C ASP A 265 -17.23 29.57 11.76
N ALA A 266 -16.69 28.38 11.57
CA ALA A 266 -15.68 27.74 12.42
C ALA A 266 -16.13 27.49 13.88
N ILE A 267 -17.37 27.75 14.21
CA ILE A 267 -17.97 27.62 15.56
C ILE A 267 -18.95 26.45 15.58
N HIS A 268 -19.84 26.41 14.61
CA HIS A 268 -20.91 25.41 14.51
C HIS A 268 -20.52 24.36 13.49
N TRP A 269 -20.06 23.21 13.96
CA TRP A 269 -19.60 22.10 13.12
C TRP A 269 -20.66 21.02 12.98
N THR A 270 -20.95 20.63 11.75
CA THR A 270 -21.92 19.58 11.42
C THR A 270 -21.17 18.37 10.89
N ARG A 271 -21.40 17.21 11.52
CA ARG A 271 -20.83 15.95 11.05
C ARG A 271 -21.53 15.44 9.80
N ARG A 272 -20.77 15.06 8.77
CA ARG A 272 -21.27 14.44 7.54
C ARG A 272 -21.00 12.95 7.52
N THR A 273 -21.81 12.23 6.73
CA THR A 273 -21.64 10.79 6.58
C THR A 273 -20.57 10.52 5.52
N SER A 274 -19.50 9.84 5.90
CA SER A 274 -18.53 9.28 4.97
C SER A 274 -18.87 7.81 4.70
N SER A 275 -18.45 7.29 3.55
CA SER A 275 -18.59 5.87 3.19
C SER A 275 -17.49 4.99 3.79
N THR A 276 -16.67 5.52 4.70
CA THR A 276 -15.49 4.83 5.27
C THR A 276 -15.36 5.05 6.78
N ARG A 277 -14.65 4.12 7.44
CA ARG A 277 -14.12 4.30 8.81
C ARG A 277 -12.60 4.40 8.83
N VAL A 278 -11.98 4.45 7.66
CA VAL A 278 -10.54 4.64 7.53
C VAL A 278 -10.22 6.11 7.74
N GLU A 279 -9.11 6.41 8.39
CA GLU A 279 -8.61 7.78 8.57
C GLU A 279 -8.51 8.51 7.23
N LEU A 280 -9.00 9.74 7.19
CA LEU A 280 -8.80 10.69 6.10
C LEU A 280 -7.68 11.64 6.52
N THR A 281 -6.67 11.77 5.69
CA THR A 281 -5.42 12.49 6.01
C THR A 281 -5.37 13.88 5.42
N ASP A 282 -6.01 14.03 4.24
CA ASP A 282 -6.01 15.32 3.53
C ASP A 282 -7.22 15.47 2.62
N LEU A 283 -7.55 16.72 2.27
CA LEU A 283 -8.61 17.04 1.31
C LEU A 283 -8.24 18.28 0.49
N VAL A 284 -8.79 18.36 -0.71
CA VAL A 284 -8.66 19.51 -1.60
C VAL A 284 -10.03 19.90 -2.18
N TRP A 285 -10.26 21.21 -2.37
CA TRP A 285 -11.36 21.78 -3.12
C TRP A 285 -10.86 22.34 -4.45
N ASN A 286 -11.40 21.88 -5.58
CA ASN A 286 -10.95 22.31 -6.90
C ASN A 286 -11.79 23.45 -7.52
N GLY A 287 -12.75 23.98 -6.75
CA GLY A 287 -13.73 24.97 -7.19
C GLY A 287 -15.08 24.36 -7.63
N ALA A 288 -15.16 23.02 -7.77
CA ALA A 288 -16.37 22.32 -8.22
C ALA A 288 -16.67 21.06 -7.42
N GLU A 289 -15.65 20.38 -6.90
CA GLU A 289 -15.81 19.22 -6.04
C GLU A 289 -14.67 19.12 -5.02
N PHE A 290 -14.96 18.48 -3.90
CA PHE A 290 -13.99 18.05 -2.91
C PHE A 290 -13.44 16.68 -3.27
N LEU A 291 -12.16 16.49 -3.02
CA LEU A 291 -11.52 15.17 -3.01
C LEU A 291 -10.78 14.98 -1.67
N ALA A 292 -11.11 13.91 -0.95
CA ALA A 292 -10.43 13.52 0.29
C ALA A 292 -9.69 12.21 0.09
N VAL A 293 -8.46 12.13 0.64
CA VAL A 293 -7.60 10.94 0.56
C VAL A 293 -7.23 10.45 1.95
N GLY A 294 -6.74 9.20 2.05
CA GLY A 294 -6.37 8.68 3.36
C GLY A 294 -5.78 7.27 3.38
N GLY A 295 -5.89 6.63 4.54
CA GLY A 295 -5.39 5.30 4.80
C GLY A 295 -5.93 4.26 3.83
N ARG A 296 -5.15 3.20 3.58
CA ARG A 296 -5.50 2.09 2.68
C ARG A 296 -5.90 2.56 1.26
N GLY A 297 -5.33 3.67 0.78
CA GLY A 297 -5.62 4.22 -0.54
C GLY A 297 -7.06 4.69 -0.74
N VAL A 298 -7.76 5.10 0.33
CA VAL A 298 -9.12 5.66 0.22
C VAL A 298 -9.08 6.97 -0.55
N VAL A 299 -10.01 7.11 -1.49
CA VAL A 299 -10.32 8.35 -2.20
C VAL A 299 -11.83 8.55 -2.13
N LEU A 300 -12.28 9.66 -1.55
CA LEU A 300 -13.68 10.08 -1.51
C LEU A 300 -13.85 11.36 -2.30
N ALA A 301 -15.01 11.56 -2.92
CA ALA A 301 -15.35 12.80 -3.58
C ALA A 301 -16.75 13.28 -3.18
N SER A 302 -16.95 14.60 -3.18
CA SER A 302 -18.24 15.23 -2.94
C SER A 302 -18.34 16.55 -3.73
N PRO A 303 -19.43 16.79 -4.45
CA PRO A 303 -19.62 18.05 -5.18
C PRO A 303 -19.97 19.24 -4.23
N ASP A 304 -20.47 18.97 -3.04
CA ASP A 304 -21.06 19.97 -2.15
C ASP A 304 -20.59 19.86 -0.68
N GLY A 305 -19.72 18.89 -0.36
CA GLY A 305 -19.28 18.61 1.01
C GLY A 305 -20.31 17.86 1.87
N LEU A 306 -21.51 17.59 1.35
CA LEU A 306 -22.61 16.97 2.10
C LEU A 306 -22.67 15.46 1.84
N ASP A 307 -22.65 15.06 0.57
CA ASP A 307 -22.73 13.66 0.13
C ASP A 307 -21.37 13.18 -0.38
N TRP A 308 -20.76 12.25 0.34
CA TRP A 308 -19.44 11.72 0.03
C TRP A 308 -19.50 10.31 -0.55
N ARG A 309 -18.85 10.11 -1.69
CA ARG A 309 -18.82 8.84 -2.42
C ARG A 309 -17.39 8.35 -2.63
N SER A 310 -17.20 7.03 -2.49
CA SER A 310 -15.90 6.42 -2.78
C SER A 310 -15.60 6.46 -4.27
N ARG A 311 -14.42 6.98 -4.61
CA ARG A 311 -13.79 6.91 -5.94
C ARG A 311 -12.76 5.77 -6.03
N SER A 312 -12.32 5.25 -4.90
CA SER A 312 -11.47 4.08 -4.87
C SER A 312 -12.33 2.80 -4.86
N VAL A 313 -11.91 1.79 -5.63
CA VAL A 313 -12.65 0.53 -5.80
C VAL A 313 -11.81 -0.67 -5.33
N GLY A 314 -12.46 -1.80 -5.13
CA GLY A 314 -11.83 -3.05 -4.72
C GLY A 314 -11.99 -3.36 -3.24
N ASN A 315 -11.58 -4.56 -2.87
CA ASN A 315 -11.62 -5.06 -1.50
C ASN A 315 -10.43 -4.54 -0.69
N ARG A 316 -10.66 -4.10 0.54
CA ARG A 316 -9.63 -3.63 1.48
C ARG A 316 -9.43 -4.55 2.68
N ASN A 317 -10.14 -5.66 2.75
CA ASN A 317 -9.82 -6.71 3.72
C ASN A 317 -8.52 -7.40 3.32
N ALA A 318 -7.76 -7.84 4.31
CA ALA A 318 -6.53 -8.57 4.06
C ALA A 318 -6.79 -9.82 3.21
N VAL A 319 -5.94 -10.09 2.25
CA VAL A 319 -5.96 -11.27 1.38
C VAL A 319 -4.83 -12.19 1.81
N ALA A 320 -5.17 -13.44 2.14
CA ALA A 320 -4.25 -14.38 2.77
C ALA A 320 -3.60 -15.34 1.77
N ASP A 321 -4.36 -15.83 0.78
CA ASP A 321 -3.85 -16.82 -0.18
C ASP A 321 -4.64 -16.79 -1.51
N VAL A 322 -4.09 -17.42 -2.58
CA VAL A 322 -4.71 -17.50 -3.91
C VAL A 322 -4.38 -18.83 -4.60
N ALA A 323 -5.37 -19.39 -5.28
CA ALA A 323 -5.23 -20.57 -6.14
C ALA A 323 -5.66 -20.28 -7.59
N TRP A 324 -5.12 -21.06 -8.53
CA TRP A 324 -5.43 -21.02 -9.96
C TRP A 324 -6.08 -22.31 -10.42
N SER A 325 -7.22 -22.21 -11.12
CA SER A 325 -7.98 -23.38 -11.62
C SER A 325 -7.55 -23.89 -13.01
N GLY A 326 -6.67 -23.17 -13.69
CA GLY A 326 -6.41 -23.35 -15.12
C GLY A 326 -7.12 -22.30 -16.00
N SER A 327 -8.18 -21.66 -15.48
CA SER A 327 -8.96 -20.64 -16.20
C SER A 327 -9.24 -19.38 -15.37
N GLY A 328 -9.14 -19.45 -14.02
CA GLY A 328 -9.40 -18.33 -13.15
C GLY A 328 -8.75 -18.48 -11.77
N TYR A 329 -8.54 -17.36 -11.12
CA TYR A 329 -8.04 -17.27 -9.75
C TYR A 329 -9.18 -17.18 -8.75
N ALA A 330 -9.00 -17.79 -7.58
CA ALA A 330 -9.77 -17.50 -6.38
C ALA A 330 -8.79 -17.14 -5.26
N ALA A 331 -8.97 -15.97 -4.64
CA ALA A 331 -8.20 -15.50 -3.51
C ALA A 331 -9.10 -15.40 -2.28
N VAL A 332 -8.57 -15.70 -1.10
CA VAL A 332 -9.32 -15.76 0.16
C VAL A 332 -8.65 -14.90 1.23
N GLY A 333 -9.41 -14.49 2.27
CA GLY A 333 -8.85 -13.61 3.28
C GLY A 333 -9.75 -13.32 4.48
N ALA A 334 -9.47 -12.18 5.12
CA ALA A 334 -10.13 -11.71 6.33
C ALA A 334 -11.63 -11.53 6.16
N SER A 335 -12.40 -11.78 7.23
CA SER A 335 -13.86 -11.59 7.27
C SER A 335 -14.60 -12.33 6.16
N GLY A 336 -14.11 -13.51 5.78
CA GLY A 336 -14.70 -14.33 4.70
C GLY A 336 -14.51 -13.76 3.30
N THR A 337 -13.53 -12.88 3.12
CA THR A 337 -13.22 -12.31 1.80
C THR A 337 -12.93 -13.42 0.80
N ILE A 338 -13.60 -13.34 -0.35
CA ILE A 338 -13.31 -14.12 -1.55
C ILE A 338 -13.26 -13.18 -2.73
N LEU A 339 -12.17 -13.23 -3.51
CA LEU A 339 -11.99 -12.46 -4.74
C LEU A 339 -11.74 -13.42 -5.89
N THR A 340 -12.28 -13.13 -7.06
CA THR A 340 -12.00 -13.87 -8.29
C THR A 340 -11.41 -12.97 -9.36
N SER A 341 -10.59 -13.56 -10.23
CA SER A 341 -9.96 -12.88 -11.36
C SER A 341 -9.65 -13.87 -12.48
N GLU A 342 -9.88 -13.50 -13.72
CA GLU A 342 -9.46 -14.30 -14.88
C GLU A 342 -7.99 -14.08 -15.23
N ASN A 343 -7.44 -12.90 -14.92
CA ASN A 343 -6.13 -12.45 -15.43
C ASN A 343 -5.14 -12.02 -14.34
N GLY A 344 -5.53 -12.04 -13.06
CA GLY A 344 -4.74 -11.59 -11.93
C GLY A 344 -4.57 -10.06 -11.83
N ALA A 345 -5.17 -9.30 -12.75
CA ALA A 345 -5.08 -7.84 -12.79
C ALA A 345 -6.36 -7.16 -12.30
N SER A 346 -7.51 -7.70 -12.63
CA SER A 346 -8.82 -7.19 -12.20
C SER A 346 -9.50 -8.20 -11.30
N TRP A 347 -9.98 -7.78 -10.14
CA TRP A 347 -10.51 -8.63 -9.10
C TRP A 347 -11.95 -8.25 -8.74
N THR A 348 -12.81 -9.24 -8.59
CA THR A 348 -14.22 -9.09 -8.22
C THR A 348 -14.48 -9.79 -6.91
N SER A 349 -15.16 -9.10 -5.98
CA SER A 349 -15.57 -9.69 -4.71
C SER A 349 -16.74 -10.64 -4.90
N GLN A 350 -16.66 -11.81 -4.25
CA GLN A 350 -17.71 -12.81 -4.21
C GLN A 350 -18.31 -12.90 -2.81
N ALA A 351 -19.57 -13.29 -2.72
CA ALA A 351 -20.23 -13.52 -1.45
C ALA A 351 -19.73 -14.80 -0.79
N SER A 352 -19.51 -14.75 0.54
CA SER A 352 -19.29 -15.91 1.36
C SER A 352 -20.23 -15.88 2.58
N ASP A 353 -20.69 -17.03 3.04
CA ASP A 353 -21.51 -17.14 4.25
C ASP A 353 -20.65 -17.16 5.54
N VAL A 354 -19.38 -16.78 5.45
CA VAL A 354 -18.39 -16.82 6.53
C VAL A 354 -17.90 -15.42 6.86
N GLN A 355 -17.92 -15.07 8.16
CA GLN A 355 -17.40 -13.80 8.68
C GLN A 355 -16.02 -13.97 9.37
N ARG A 356 -15.31 -15.07 9.07
CA ARG A 356 -14.03 -15.45 9.67
C ARG A 356 -12.93 -15.39 8.65
N TRP A 357 -11.68 -15.46 9.11
CA TRP A 357 -10.56 -15.58 8.20
C TRP A 357 -10.60 -16.90 7.44
N LEU A 358 -10.48 -16.81 6.14
CA LEU A 358 -10.07 -17.88 5.24
C LEU A 358 -8.57 -17.68 4.99
N LEU A 359 -7.76 -18.72 5.25
CA LEU A 359 -6.30 -18.60 5.38
C LEU A 359 -5.55 -19.28 4.24
N GLY A 360 -6.07 -20.41 3.73
CA GLY A 360 -5.48 -21.14 2.62
C GLY A 360 -6.51 -21.52 1.57
N VAL A 361 -6.09 -21.63 0.30
CA VAL A 361 -6.95 -22.08 -0.80
C VAL A 361 -6.16 -22.92 -1.80
N ALA A 362 -6.72 -24.04 -2.25
CA ALA A 362 -6.14 -24.88 -3.29
C ALA A 362 -7.18 -25.24 -4.35
N PHE A 363 -6.70 -25.57 -5.55
CA PHE A 363 -7.53 -26.13 -6.62
C PHE A 363 -7.13 -27.58 -6.90
N GLY A 364 -8.08 -28.48 -6.93
CA GLY A 364 -7.90 -29.89 -7.22
C GLY A 364 -9.25 -30.58 -7.35
N ALA A 365 -9.31 -31.80 -7.90
CA ALA A 365 -10.56 -32.52 -8.14
C ALA A 365 -11.65 -31.63 -8.78
N SER A 366 -11.27 -30.77 -9.72
CA SER A 366 -12.13 -29.81 -10.45
C SER A 366 -12.87 -28.80 -9.55
N ARG A 367 -12.30 -28.46 -8.38
CA ARG A 367 -12.88 -27.46 -7.47
C ARG A 367 -11.83 -26.72 -6.65
N PHE A 368 -12.19 -25.52 -6.24
CA PHE A 368 -11.50 -24.80 -5.19
C PHE A 368 -11.91 -25.33 -3.81
N VAL A 369 -10.94 -25.41 -2.92
CA VAL A 369 -11.13 -25.71 -1.50
C VAL A 369 -10.47 -24.59 -0.70
N ALA A 370 -11.24 -23.85 0.09
CA ALA A 370 -10.74 -22.83 0.99
C ALA A 370 -10.88 -23.30 2.44
N VAL A 371 -9.85 -23.04 3.26
CA VAL A 371 -9.81 -23.42 4.68
C VAL A 371 -9.54 -22.19 5.57
N GLY A 372 -9.92 -22.26 6.86
CA GLY A 372 -9.74 -21.13 7.74
C GLY A 372 -10.03 -21.38 9.21
N GLU A 373 -10.30 -20.28 9.92
CA GLU A 373 -10.55 -20.28 11.36
C GLU A 373 -11.72 -21.18 11.76
N GLN A 374 -11.57 -21.80 12.95
CA GLN A 374 -12.57 -22.67 13.59
C GLN A 374 -13.00 -23.85 12.67
N GLY A 375 -12.03 -24.39 11.93
CA GLY A 375 -12.24 -25.51 11.04
C GLY A 375 -13.11 -25.19 9.82
N ALA A 376 -13.18 -23.93 9.41
CA ALA A 376 -13.93 -23.56 8.22
C ALA A 376 -13.38 -24.27 6.98
N ILE A 377 -14.27 -24.87 6.19
CA ILE A 377 -14.01 -25.38 4.85
C ILE A 377 -15.13 -24.92 3.92
N LEU A 378 -14.75 -24.31 2.80
CA LEU A 378 -15.64 -23.93 1.70
C LEU A 378 -15.15 -24.56 0.42
N THR A 379 -16.07 -24.93 -0.47
CA THR A 379 -15.76 -25.47 -1.79
C THR A 379 -16.54 -24.75 -2.87
N SER A 380 -15.92 -24.58 -4.03
CA SER A 380 -16.54 -23.98 -5.23
C SER A 380 -15.99 -24.64 -6.49
N GLU A 381 -16.81 -24.87 -7.49
CA GLU A 381 -16.37 -25.37 -8.81
C GLU A 381 -15.97 -24.23 -9.73
N ASP A 382 -16.57 -23.04 -9.56
CA ASP A 382 -16.45 -21.87 -10.42
C ASP A 382 -15.72 -20.68 -9.77
N GLY A 383 -15.42 -20.76 -8.45
CA GLY A 383 -14.84 -19.67 -7.67
C GLY A 383 -15.86 -18.61 -7.24
N THR A 384 -17.10 -18.66 -7.72
CA THR A 384 -18.14 -17.64 -7.43
C THR A 384 -19.17 -18.11 -6.42
N SER A 385 -19.60 -19.37 -6.53
CA SER A 385 -20.58 -20.00 -5.65
C SER A 385 -19.89 -20.93 -4.65
N TRP A 386 -19.95 -20.61 -3.37
CA TRP A 386 -19.23 -21.34 -2.33
C TRP A 386 -20.17 -22.08 -1.37
N THR A 387 -19.84 -23.31 -1.06
CA THR A 387 -20.61 -24.17 -0.17
C THR A 387 -19.75 -24.61 1.02
N ARG A 388 -20.26 -24.44 2.23
CA ARG A 388 -19.62 -24.88 3.46
C ARG A 388 -19.58 -26.40 3.58
N ARG A 389 -18.44 -26.95 4.06
CA ARG A 389 -18.24 -28.37 4.33
C ARG A 389 -17.90 -28.60 5.82
N ASN A 390 -18.10 -29.82 6.27
CA ASN A 390 -17.75 -30.21 7.63
C ASN A 390 -16.32 -30.74 7.68
N SER A 391 -15.45 -30.09 8.43
CA SER A 391 -14.05 -30.50 8.64
C SER A 391 -13.86 -31.55 9.74
N GLY A 392 -14.86 -31.73 10.61
CA GLY A 392 -14.74 -32.57 11.79
C GLY A 392 -13.90 -31.99 12.93
N THR A 393 -13.41 -30.74 12.79
CA THR A 393 -12.59 -30.05 13.80
C THR A 393 -13.06 -28.62 14.04
N LYS A 394 -12.66 -28.04 15.19
CA LYS A 394 -12.76 -26.61 15.49
C LYS A 394 -11.40 -25.91 15.46
N GLU A 395 -10.33 -26.67 15.21
CA GLU A 395 -8.99 -26.10 15.07
C GLU A 395 -8.91 -25.22 13.84
N THR A 396 -8.12 -24.15 13.91
CA THR A 396 -7.86 -23.31 12.74
C THR A 396 -7.06 -24.10 11.71
N LEU A 397 -7.54 -24.17 10.49
CA LEU A 397 -6.83 -24.75 9.35
C LEU A 397 -6.10 -23.60 8.64
N TYR A 398 -4.77 -23.66 8.58
CA TYR A 398 -3.95 -22.59 8.03
C TYR A 398 -3.75 -22.73 6.53
N ASP A 399 -3.60 -23.97 6.05
CA ASP A 399 -3.32 -24.24 4.67
C ASP A 399 -3.95 -25.54 4.17
N VAL A 400 -4.11 -25.62 2.84
CA VAL A 400 -4.60 -26.80 2.12
C VAL A 400 -3.84 -26.97 0.79
N ALA A 401 -3.40 -28.18 0.49
CA ALA A 401 -2.72 -28.50 -0.77
C ALA A 401 -3.33 -29.74 -1.43
N TRP A 402 -3.14 -29.83 -2.76
CA TRP A 402 -3.56 -30.94 -3.61
C TRP A 402 -2.35 -31.66 -4.23
N ASN A 403 -2.29 -32.97 -4.17
CA ASN A 403 -1.19 -33.76 -4.72
C ASN A 403 -1.51 -34.47 -6.04
N GLY A 404 -2.63 -34.18 -6.67
CA GLY A 404 -3.10 -34.89 -7.85
C GLY A 404 -4.16 -35.97 -7.55
N SER A 405 -4.27 -36.43 -6.30
CA SER A 405 -5.21 -37.48 -5.89
C SER A 405 -6.00 -37.18 -4.62
N ARG A 406 -5.45 -36.34 -3.73
CA ARG A 406 -6.11 -35.95 -2.48
C ARG A 406 -5.71 -34.55 -2.03
N PHE A 407 -6.63 -33.88 -1.36
CA PHE A 407 -6.37 -32.70 -0.54
C PHE A 407 -5.81 -33.10 0.81
N LEU A 408 -4.97 -32.26 1.36
CA LEU A 408 -4.50 -32.35 2.72
C LEU A 408 -4.48 -30.93 3.32
N ALA A 409 -5.18 -30.75 4.44
CA ALA A 409 -5.19 -29.48 5.17
C ALA A 409 -4.48 -29.64 6.52
N VAL A 410 -3.74 -28.59 6.92
CA VAL A 410 -2.97 -28.54 8.15
C VAL A 410 -3.39 -27.35 9.02
N GLY A 411 -3.15 -27.44 10.34
CA GLY A 411 -3.69 -26.42 11.25
C GLY A 411 -3.05 -26.37 12.63
N SER A 412 -3.73 -25.63 13.51
CA SER A 412 -3.35 -25.46 14.91
C SER A 412 -3.32 -26.82 15.64
N GLY A 413 -2.45 -26.90 16.68
CA GLY A 413 -2.23 -28.13 17.43
C GLY A 413 -1.75 -29.29 16.56
N GLY A 414 -1.02 -29.01 15.47
CA GLY A 414 -0.52 -30.06 14.57
C GLY A 414 -1.60 -30.84 13.85
N THR A 415 -2.78 -30.27 13.69
CA THR A 415 -3.95 -30.90 13.04
C THR A 415 -3.66 -31.16 11.56
N VAL A 416 -3.99 -32.37 11.11
CA VAL A 416 -3.96 -32.79 9.72
C VAL A 416 -5.27 -33.48 9.38
N ILE A 417 -5.92 -33.09 8.28
CA ILE A 417 -7.10 -33.75 7.71
C ILE A 417 -6.94 -33.94 6.21
N GLY A 418 -7.51 -34.99 5.65
CA GLY A 418 -7.41 -35.33 4.24
C GLY A 418 -8.75 -35.56 3.58
N SER A 419 -8.83 -35.29 2.26
CA SER A 419 -10.02 -35.53 1.44
C SER A 419 -9.63 -35.95 0.02
N GLY A 420 -10.30 -36.92 -0.56
CA GLY A 420 -10.12 -37.30 -1.95
C GLY A 420 -10.87 -36.41 -2.93
N ASP A 421 -11.94 -35.78 -2.48
CA ASP A 421 -12.87 -35.03 -3.33
C ASP A 421 -13.10 -33.57 -2.91
N GLY A 422 -12.54 -33.16 -1.76
CA GLY A 422 -12.76 -31.85 -1.14
C GLY A 422 -14.12 -31.70 -0.44
N LEU A 423 -15.02 -32.71 -0.54
CA LEU A 423 -16.38 -32.66 0.01
C LEU A 423 -16.46 -33.37 1.36
N THR A 424 -15.81 -34.53 1.47
CA THR A 424 -15.75 -35.35 2.67
C THR A 424 -14.34 -35.40 3.22
N TRP A 425 -14.20 -35.16 4.52
CA TRP A 425 -12.90 -35.03 5.18
C TRP A 425 -12.70 -36.11 6.24
N SER A 426 -11.46 -36.57 6.37
CA SER A 426 -11.09 -37.57 7.38
C SER A 426 -11.23 -37.00 8.80
N ALA A 427 -11.31 -37.89 9.80
CA ALA A 427 -11.13 -37.49 11.18
C ALA A 427 -9.79 -36.76 11.38
N PRO A 428 -9.71 -35.76 12.29
CA PRO A 428 -8.48 -35.01 12.54
C PRO A 428 -7.40 -35.91 13.15
N LEU A 429 -6.19 -35.83 12.58
CA LEU A 429 -4.96 -36.40 13.13
C LEU A 429 -4.15 -35.26 13.74
N MET A 430 -3.68 -35.40 14.97
CA MET A 430 -2.79 -34.45 15.63
C MET A 430 -1.37 -35.06 15.70
N ILE A 431 -0.43 -34.49 14.94
CA ILE A 431 0.92 -35.05 14.81
C ILE A 431 1.94 -34.36 15.72
N HIS A 432 1.62 -33.17 16.22
CA HIS A 432 2.47 -32.36 17.12
C HIS A 432 1.62 -31.36 17.89
N PRO A 433 2.01 -30.92 19.12
CA PRO A 433 1.27 -29.88 19.84
C PRO A 433 1.36 -28.48 19.22
N ASN A 434 2.42 -28.17 18.47
CA ASN A 434 2.58 -26.87 17.80
C ASN A 434 1.85 -26.85 16.45
N SER A 435 1.50 -25.66 16.00
CA SER A 435 0.81 -25.43 14.75
C SER A 435 1.65 -25.83 13.52
N LEU A 436 0.97 -26.36 12.51
CA LEU A 436 1.48 -26.52 11.15
C LEU A 436 0.87 -25.40 10.31
N LEU A 437 1.72 -24.59 9.69
CA LEU A 437 1.29 -23.36 9.01
C LEU A 437 1.11 -23.55 7.51
N GLN A 438 1.92 -24.44 6.90
CA GLN A 438 1.91 -24.69 5.47
C GLN A 438 2.15 -26.16 5.17
N VAL A 439 1.56 -26.66 4.06
CA VAL A 439 1.79 -28.01 3.53
C VAL A 439 1.89 -27.98 2.00
N ILE A 440 2.87 -28.69 1.47
CA ILE A 440 3.01 -28.87 0.00
C ILE A 440 3.24 -30.34 -0.35
N TRP A 441 3.03 -30.69 -1.62
CA TRP A 441 3.46 -31.94 -2.22
C TRP A 441 4.70 -31.73 -3.09
N SER A 442 5.79 -32.40 -2.79
CA SER A 442 7.08 -32.27 -3.50
C SER A 442 7.21 -33.22 -4.70
N GLY A 443 6.11 -33.85 -5.14
CA GLY A 443 6.15 -34.89 -6.17
C GLY A 443 6.40 -36.32 -5.62
N ALA A 444 7.03 -36.42 -4.45
CA ALA A 444 7.32 -37.70 -3.79
C ALA A 444 6.74 -37.83 -2.39
N ARG A 445 6.60 -36.71 -1.68
CA ARG A 445 6.09 -36.68 -0.30
C ARG A 445 5.44 -35.36 0.05
N TRP A 446 4.61 -35.40 1.05
CA TRP A 446 4.09 -34.22 1.73
C TRP A 446 5.18 -33.64 2.61
N VAL A 447 5.30 -32.33 2.59
CA VAL A 447 6.18 -31.56 3.47
C VAL A 447 5.32 -30.51 4.18
N ALA A 448 5.29 -30.57 5.50
CA ALA A 448 4.59 -29.61 6.34
C ALA A 448 5.60 -28.85 7.20
N VAL A 449 5.42 -27.53 7.28
CA VAL A 449 6.26 -26.63 8.09
C VAL A 449 5.43 -25.87 9.09
N GLY A 450 6.07 -25.42 10.17
CA GLY A 450 5.37 -24.66 11.21
C GLY A 450 6.20 -24.44 12.46
N GLY A 451 5.51 -24.38 13.58
CA GLY A 451 6.05 -24.23 14.93
C GLY A 451 5.79 -22.85 15.52
N ASP A 452 5.40 -22.82 16.79
CA ASP A 452 5.12 -21.57 17.51
C ASP A 452 6.40 -20.95 18.06
N TYR A 453 7.27 -21.80 18.62
CA TYR A 453 8.56 -21.40 19.23
C TYR A 453 9.74 -22.22 18.73
N ALA A 454 9.55 -22.99 17.68
CA ALA A 454 10.58 -23.81 17.05
C ALA A 454 10.33 -23.92 15.55
N ARG A 455 11.38 -23.97 14.76
CA ARG A 455 11.33 -24.27 13.35
C ARG A 455 11.11 -25.75 13.17
N LEU A 456 9.94 -26.13 12.67
CA LEU A 456 9.53 -27.53 12.54
C LEU A 456 9.33 -27.88 11.08
N VAL A 457 9.80 -29.07 10.70
CA VAL A 457 9.50 -29.71 9.41
C VAL A 457 9.07 -31.15 9.65
N PHE A 458 7.98 -31.54 9.02
CA PHE A 458 7.48 -32.91 8.98
C PHE A 458 7.33 -33.38 7.55
N THR A 459 7.52 -34.68 7.33
CA THR A 459 7.28 -35.31 6.02
C THR A 459 6.41 -36.55 6.16
N SER A 460 5.63 -36.82 5.10
CA SER A 460 4.78 -38.01 5.00
C SER A 460 4.67 -38.44 3.53
N GLU A 461 4.67 -39.73 3.26
CA GLU A 461 4.43 -40.26 1.91
C GLU A 461 2.93 -40.48 1.66
N ASP A 462 2.17 -40.80 2.71
CA ASP A 462 0.76 -41.17 2.65
C ASP A 462 -0.21 -40.11 3.20
N GLY A 463 0.32 -39.03 3.82
CA GLY A 463 -0.46 -37.99 4.47
C GLY A 463 -1.06 -38.40 5.82
N THR A 464 -0.74 -39.60 6.32
CA THR A 464 -1.24 -40.14 7.59
C THR A 464 -0.12 -40.46 8.56
N THR A 465 1.00 -40.96 8.07
CA THR A 465 2.19 -41.27 8.87
C THR A 465 3.22 -40.18 8.68
N TRP A 466 3.53 -39.43 9.75
CA TRP A 466 4.40 -38.25 9.69
C TRP A 466 5.69 -38.46 10.47
N THR A 467 6.79 -38.02 9.87
CA THR A 467 8.11 -38.05 10.48
C THR A 467 8.65 -36.64 10.62
N LYS A 468 9.07 -36.26 11.85
CA LYS A 468 9.73 -34.99 12.11
C LYS A 468 11.16 -34.99 11.53
N ARG A 469 11.49 -34.00 10.71
CA ARG A 469 12.78 -33.87 10.00
C ARG A 469 13.63 -32.73 10.55
N LEU A 470 12.99 -31.67 11.06
CA LEU A 470 13.68 -30.54 11.68
C LEU A 470 12.96 -30.15 12.98
N SER A 471 13.76 -29.80 13.99
CA SER A 471 13.29 -29.17 15.22
C SER A 471 14.44 -28.34 15.78
N VAL A 472 14.38 -27.00 15.54
CA VAL A 472 15.40 -26.04 15.99
C VAL A 472 14.69 -24.93 16.75
N THR A 473 15.19 -24.56 17.93
CA THR A 473 14.67 -23.45 18.73
C THR A 473 14.72 -22.13 17.95
N GLY A 474 13.71 -21.30 18.15
CA GLY A 474 13.53 -20.02 17.44
C GLY A 474 12.10 -19.86 16.95
N GLY A 475 11.82 -18.80 16.22
CA GLY A 475 10.50 -18.59 15.64
C GLY A 475 10.18 -19.61 14.54
N GLY A 476 8.89 -19.87 14.30
CA GLY A 476 8.40 -20.86 13.34
C GLY A 476 8.82 -20.64 11.88
N LEU A 477 8.66 -21.70 11.08
CA LEU A 477 8.66 -21.62 9.62
C LEU A 477 7.24 -21.38 9.13
N ASN A 478 7.08 -20.40 8.24
CA ASN A 478 5.75 -19.93 7.80
C ASN A 478 5.31 -20.57 6.48
N ASP A 479 6.25 -20.81 5.55
CA ASP A 479 5.94 -21.34 4.21
C ASP A 479 7.09 -22.16 3.65
N VAL A 480 6.80 -23.00 2.65
CA VAL A 480 7.77 -23.83 1.94
C VAL A 480 7.44 -23.93 0.45
N ALA A 481 8.42 -23.80 -0.42
CA ALA A 481 8.30 -23.96 -1.86
C ALA A 481 9.24 -25.05 -2.40
N TRP A 482 8.92 -25.60 -3.58
CA TRP A 482 9.65 -26.62 -4.28
C TRP A 482 9.92 -26.20 -5.73
N ASP A 483 11.18 -26.27 -6.18
CA ASP A 483 11.58 -25.92 -7.55
C ASP A 483 11.71 -27.13 -8.50
N GLY A 484 11.41 -28.33 -8.01
CA GLY A 484 11.65 -29.59 -8.71
C GLY A 484 12.94 -30.30 -8.28
N LEU A 485 13.85 -29.58 -7.62
CA LEU A 485 15.17 -30.09 -7.18
C LEU A 485 15.47 -29.78 -5.72
N ARG A 486 14.88 -28.69 -5.19
CA ARG A 486 15.17 -28.17 -3.85
C ARG A 486 13.93 -27.62 -3.19
N LEU A 487 13.76 -27.91 -1.92
CA LEU A 487 12.80 -27.30 -1.02
C LEU A 487 13.44 -26.07 -0.36
N VAL A 488 12.69 -24.98 -0.28
CA VAL A 488 13.06 -23.76 0.42
C VAL A 488 11.93 -23.39 1.39
N ALA A 489 12.22 -23.38 2.69
CA ALA A 489 11.30 -22.96 3.72
C ALA A 489 11.75 -21.63 4.32
N VAL A 490 10.79 -20.72 4.57
CA VAL A 490 11.05 -19.40 5.12
C VAL A 490 10.27 -19.19 6.42
N GLY A 491 10.73 -18.25 7.27
CA GLY A 491 10.11 -18.04 8.56
C GLY A 491 10.47 -16.74 9.24
N GLN A 492 10.28 -16.74 10.56
CA GLN A 492 10.50 -15.56 11.40
C GLN A 492 11.97 -15.10 11.37
N SER A 493 12.15 -13.76 11.52
CA SER A 493 13.48 -13.11 11.53
C SER A 493 14.35 -13.44 10.30
N GLY A 494 13.72 -13.48 9.13
CA GLY A 494 14.42 -13.75 7.86
C GLY A 494 14.97 -15.14 7.70
N ALA A 495 14.56 -16.10 8.54
CA ALA A 495 15.06 -17.48 8.48
C ALA A 495 14.74 -18.14 7.14
N VAL A 496 15.73 -18.84 6.60
CA VAL A 496 15.63 -19.68 5.39
C VAL A 496 16.21 -21.04 5.70
N TYR A 497 15.53 -22.08 5.27
CA TYR A 497 16.02 -23.47 5.35
C TYR A 497 15.88 -24.13 3.99
N THR A 498 16.91 -24.82 3.55
CA THR A 498 16.93 -25.53 2.25
C THR A 498 17.14 -27.01 2.43
N SER A 499 16.53 -27.81 1.56
CA SER A 499 16.68 -29.27 1.54
C SER A 499 16.56 -29.80 0.12
N PRO A 500 17.41 -30.73 -0.33
CA PRO A 500 17.29 -31.38 -1.65
C PRO A 500 16.16 -32.43 -1.68
N ASP A 501 15.77 -32.99 -0.54
CA ASP A 501 14.91 -34.18 -0.47
C ASP A 501 13.81 -34.12 0.61
N GLY A 502 13.79 -33.05 1.40
CA GLY A 502 12.88 -32.87 2.54
C GLY A 502 13.31 -33.62 3.79
N LEU A 503 14.41 -34.38 3.77
CA LEU A 503 14.85 -35.20 4.90
C LEU A 503 15.93 -34.50 5.73
N SER A 504 16.86 -33.81 5.07
CA SER A 504 17.94 -33.05 5.70
C SER A 504 17.83 -31.58 5.34
N TRP A 505 17.95 -30.69 6.34
CA TRP A 505 17.73 -29.25 6.18
C TRP A 505 18.93 -28.44 6.63
N THR A 506 19.32 -27.46 5.83
CA THR A 506 20.42 -26.52 6.13
C THR A 506 19.84 -25.13 6.33
N GLY A 507 20.18 -24.49 7.45
CA GLY A 507 19.69 -23.15 7.80
C GLY A 507 20.54 -22.02 7.25
N GLY A 508 19.90 -20.89 6.95
CA GLY A 508 20.45 -19.63 6.49
C GLY A 508 19.55 -18.45 6.86
N ASN A 509 19.80 -17.29 6.25
CA ASN A 509 19.01 -16.08 6.40
C ASN A 509 18.92 -15.33 5.07
N ALA A 510 17.80 -14.69 4.80
CA ALA A 510 17.56 -13.93 3.57
C ALA A 510 18.16 -12.51 3.57
N GLY A 511 19.01 -12.17 4.56
CA GLY A 511 19.60 -10.83 4.67
C GLY A 511 18.66 -9.78 5.27
N THR A 512 17.66 -10.22 6.04
CA THR A 512 16.69 -9.36 6.75
C THR A 512 16.41 -9.92 8.15
N ASP A 513 16.00 -9.05 9.06
CA ASP A 513 15.47 -9.39 10.40
C ASP A 513 13.93 -9.48 10.40
N ARG A 514 13.29 -9.11 9.29
CA ARG A 514 11.83 -9.16 9.17
C ARG A 514 11.34 -10.59 8.98
N ASN A 515 10.11 -10.85 9.42
CA ASN A 515 9.45 -12.13 9.20
C ASN A 515 9.15 -12.31 7.71
N LEU A 516 9.53 -13.46 7.17
CA LEU A 516 9.12 -13.92 5.85
C LEU A 516 7.88 -14.80 6.03
N PHE A 517 6.78 -14.42 5.40
CA PHE A 517 5.50 -15.12 5.56
C PHE A 517 5.25 -16.14 4.47
N SER A 518 5.78 -15.93 3.27
CA SER A 518 5.56 -16.83 2.15
C SER A 518 6.74 -16.85 1.19
N VAL A 519 6.88 -17.97 0.43
CA VAL A 519 7.88 -18.16 -0.60
C VAL A 519 7.29 -18.92 -1.79
N ALA A 520 7.65 -18.52 -3.01
CA ALA A 520 7.24 -19.20 -4.24
C ALA A 520 8.43 -19.39 -5.19
N TRP A 521 8.40 -20.46 -5.98
CA TRP A 521 9.28 -20.66 -7.13
C TRP A 521 8.61 -20.13 -8.40
N THR A 522 9.29 -19.29 -9.16
CA THR A 522 8.74 -18.65 -10.38
C THR A 522 9.05 -19.41 -11.67
N GLY A 523 9.77 -20.51 -11.59
CA GLY A 523 10.36 -21.19 -12.75
C GLY A 523 11.82 -20.79 -13.01
N SER A 524 12.29 -19.69 -12.38
CA SER A 524 13.66 -19.18 -12.56
C SER A 524 14.32 -18.69 -11.27
N ARG A 525 13.52 -18.32 -10.26
CA ARG A 525 14.00 -17.85 -8.96
C ARG A 525 12.97 -18.10 -7.86
N PHE A 526 13.43 -18.18 -6.63
CA PHE A 526 12.59 -18.09 -5.44
C PHE A 526 12.30 -16.61 -5.14
N VAL A 527 11.07 -16.33 -4.76
CA VAL A 527 10.64 -15.02 -4.27
C VAL A 527 9.99 -15.21 -2.91
N ALA A 528 10.49 -14.53 -1.90
CA ALA A 528 9.93 -14.55 -0.55
C ALA A 528 9.40 -13.16 -0.18
N VAL A 529 8.28 -13.13 0.55
CA VAL A 529 7.62 -11.90 1.01
C VAL A 529 7.26 -11.97 2.48
N GLY A 530 7.02 -10.81 3.11
CA GLY A 530 6.70 -10.82 4.53
C GLY A 530 6.33 -9.47 5.13
N GLY A 531 6.70 -9.28 6.40
CA GLY A 531 6.36 -8.13 7.21
C GLY A 531 6.90 -6.82 6.64
N SER A 532 6.07 -5.75 6.73
CA SER A 532 6.36 -4.41 6.21
C SER A 532 6.79 -4.42 4.74
N GLY A 533 6.15 -5.25 3.92
CA GLY A 533 6.38 -5.32 2.49
C GLY A 533 7.73 -5.90 2.07
N VAL A 534 8.46 -6.60 2.95
CA VAL A 534 9.74 -7.18 2.57
C VAL A 534 9.57 -8.12 1.37
N ARG A 535 10.46 -7.98 0.39
CA ARG A 535 10.62 -8.86 -0.78
C ARG A 535 12.08 -9.27 -0.88
N ALA A 536 12.33 -10.56 -0.93
CA ALA A 536 13.65 -11.13 -1.14
C ALA A 536 13.63 -12.11 -2.31
N GLU A 537 14.66 -12.13 -3.11
CA GLU A 537 14.78 -12.98 -4.29
C GLU A 537 16.07 -13.77 -4.26
N SER A 538 16.01 -15.03 -4.74
CA SER A 538 17.16 -15.92 -4.79
C SER A 538 17.07 -16.86 -6.01
N PRO A 539 18.12 -17.01 -6.82
CA PRO A 539 18.13 -17.97 -7.92
C PRO A 539 18.23 -19.42 -7.43
N ASP A 540 18.74 -19.64 -6.22
CA ASP A 540 19.12 -20.95 -5.69
C ASP A 540 18.61 -21.27 -4.29
N GLY A 541 17.83 -20.35 -3.67
CA GLY A 541 17.31 -20.49 -2.31
C GLY A 541 18.36 -20.30 -1.22
N VAL A 542 19.63 -20.00 -1.56
CA VAL A 542 20.76 -19.82 -0.62
C VAL A 542 21.25 -18.38 -0.60
N ALA A 543 21.55 -17.81 -1.76
CA ALA A 543 21.95 -16.42 -1.91
C ALA A 543 20.73 -15.54 -2.18
N TRP A 544 20.42 -14.63 -1.26
CA TRP A 544 19.23 -13.78 -1.33
C TRP A 544 19.59 -12.31 -1.53
N SER A 545 18.73 -11.58 -2.25
CA SER A 545 18.83 -10.15 -2.48
C SER A 545 17.49 -9.48 -2.15
N LEU A 546 17.51 -8.43 -1.36
CA LEU A 546 16.33 -7.64 -1.07
C LEU A 546 15.94 -6.79 -2.28
N ARG A 547 14.63 -6.68 -2.52
CA ARG A 547 14.02 -5.89 -3.59
C ARG A 547 12.90 -5.02 -3.03
N ASP A 548 12.63 -3.92 -3.73
CA ASP A 548 11.47 -3.10 -3.43
C ASP A 548 10.18 -3.83 -3.87
N SER A 549 9.17 -3.82 -3.01
CA SER A 549 7.84 -4.35 -3.31
C SER A 549 6.83 -3.28 -3.71
N GLY A 550 7.17 -1.99 -3.56
CA GLY A 550 6.24 -0.87 -3.79
C GLY A 550 5.18 -0.69 -2.70
N THR A 551 5.31 -1.36 -1.56
CA THR A 551 4.39 -1.25 -0.42
C THR A 551 5.09 -1.50 0.91
N GLU A 552 4.55 -0.91 1.98
CA GLU A 552 4.91 -1.24 3.38
C GLU A 552 3.86 -2.16 4.04
N ASN A 553 2.82 -2.54 3.32
CA ASN A 553 1.84 -3.48 3.82
C ASN A 553 2.49 -4.87 4.01
N ASP A 554 2.11 -5.56 5.08
CA ASP A 554 2.49 -6.96 5.25
C ASP A 554 1.98 -7.78 4.06
N LEU A 555 2.87 -8.55 3.44
CA LEU A 555 2.57 -9.45 2.34
C LEU A 555 2.50 -10.88 2.88
N TYR A 556 1.29 -11.44 2.97
CA TYR A 556 1.03 -12.73 3.61
C TYR A 556 1.32 -13.92 2.71
N ALA A 557 1.11 -13.77 1.41
CA ALA A 557 1.38 -14.83 0.44
C ALA A 557 2.05 -14.31 -0.83
N VAL A 558 2.90 -15.13 -1.44
CA VAL A 558 3.36 -14.98 -2.82
C VAL A 558 3.11 -16.30 -3.55
N ARG A 559 2.50 -16.24 -4.74
CA ARG A 559 2.17 -17.43 -5.54
C ARG A 559 2.51 -17.20 -7.00
N SER A 560 3.14 -18.19 -7.62
CA SER A 560 3.39 -18.23 -9.06
C SER A 560 2.36 -19.16 -9.70
N ALA A 561 1.40 -18.59 -10.42
CA ALA A 561 0.28 -19.34 -10.99
C ALA A 561 -0.31 -18.63 -12.21
N GLY A 562 -0.86 -19.37 -13.18
CA GLY A 562 -1.53 -18.80 -14.35
C GLY A 562 -0.65 -17.86 -15.18
N GLY A 563 0.68 -18.04 -15.13
CA GLY A 563 1.65 -17.15 -15.81
C GLY A 563 1.91 -15.83 -15.09
N ASN A 564 1.36 -15.63 -13.88
CA ASN A 564 1.58 -14.44 -13.06
C ASN A 564 2.31 -14.80 -11.75
N LEU A 565 3.13 -13.87 -11.26
CA LEU A 565 3.58 -13.84 -9.88
C LEU A 565 2.70 -12.83 -9.14
N LEU A 566 1.97 -13.30 -8.13
CA LEU A 566 1.06 -12.50 -7.31
C LEU A 566 1.57 -12.44 -5.87
N ALA A 567 1.58 -11.26 -5.26
CA ALA A 567 1.76 -11.09 -3.83
C ALA A 567 0.51 -10.49 -3.21
N LEU A 568 0.08 -11.06 -2.07
CA LEU A 568 -1.18 -10.74 -1.41
C LEU A 568 -0.91 -10.36 0.04
N GLY A 569 -1.75 -9.47 0.60
CA GLY A 569 -1.47 -9.02 1.96
C GLY A 569 -2.53 -8.15 2.60
N LYS A 570 -2.05 -7.36 3.56
CA LYS A 570 -2.83 -6.43 4.38
C LYS A 570 -3.51 -5.38 3.51
N ALA A 571 -4.63 -4.84 4.02
CA ALA A 571 -5.41 -3.78 3.36
C ALA A 571 -5.88 -4.14 1.93
N GLY A 572 -6.14 -5.42 1.67
CA GLY A 572 -6.58 -5.90 0.36
C GLY A 572 -5.47 -5.97 -0.68
N THR A 573 -4.21 -5.84 -0.29
CA THR A 573 -3.08 -5.83 -1.22
C THR A 573 -3.08 -7.06 -2.12
N VAL A 574 -3.13 -6.84 -3.42
CA VAL A 574 -2.79 -7.79 -4.46
C VAL A 574 -1.86 -7.07 -5.44
N LEU A 575 -0.62 -7.49 -5.49
CA LEU A 575 0.40 -7.02 -6.42
C LEU A 575 0.65 -8.09 -7.47
N ARG A 576 0.85 -7.68 -8.71
CA ARG A 576 1.20 -8.57 -9.83
C ARG A 576 2.52 -8.12 -10.43
N GLU A 577 3.44 -9.05 -10.68
CA GLU A 577 4.66 -8.73 -11.41
C GLU A 577 4.34 -8.37 -12.86
N GLY A 578 4.91 -7.28 -13.34
CA GLY A 578 4.66 -6.75 -14.67
C GLY A 578 5.83 -5.93 -15.19
N CYS A 579 5.61 -5.25 -16.31
CA CYS A 579 6.54 -4.29 -16.89
C CYS A 579 5.91 -2.91 -16.80
N ALA A 580 6.52 -2.00 -16.02
CA ALA A 580 6.12 -0.60 -15.97
C ALA A 580 6.69 0.14 -17.19
N ALA A 581 5.89 0.99 -17.83
CA ALA A 581 6.38 1.88 -18.87
C ALA A 581 7.25 2.96 -18.22
N LYS A 582 8.54 3.02 -18.58
CA LYS A 582 9.38 4.17 -18.20
C LYS A 582 9.01 5.35 -19.09
N SER A 583 8.54 6.45 -18.52
CA SER A 583 8.47 7.74 -19.20
C SER A 583 9.91 8.23 -19.42
N GLY A 584 10.50 7.92 -20.56
CA GLY A 584 11.87 8.30 -20.89
C GLY A 584 11.89 9.53 -21.80
N ARG A 585 12.46 10.63 -21.32
CA ARG A 585 13.01 11.66 -22.20
C ARG A 585 14.38 11.19 -22.68
N LEU A 586 14.55 11.07 -23.99
CA LEU A 586 15.87 11.03 -24.61
C LEU A 586 16.55 12.37 -24.35
N THR A 587 17.56 12.39 -23.48
CA THR A 587 18.49 13.52 -23.42
C THR A 587 19.25 13.54 -24.75
N GLY A 588 18.93 14.53 -25.57
CA GLY A 588 19.67 14.80 -26.80
C GLY A 588 21.11 15.14 -26.45
N VAL A 589 22.02 14.31 -26.95
CA VAL A 589 23.45 14.61 -26.95
C VAL A 589 23.65 15.79 -27.91
N HIS A 590 23.85 16.98 -27.38
CA HIS A 590 24.42 18.09 -28.15
C HIS A 590 25.89 17.82 -28.36
N GLY A 591 26.22 17.35 -29.55
CA GLY A 591 27.59 17.29 -30.04
C GLY A 591 28.11 18.74 -30.22
N TRP A 592 29.20 19.05 -29.56
CA TRP A 592 30.01 20.23 -29.81
C TRP A 592 30.75 20.09 -31.14
N ARG A 593 30.63 21.11 -31.99
CA ARG A 593 31.68 21.60 -32.84
C ARG A 593 32.01 23.03 -32.45
#